data_06c347ec4a7e3bf69f80bfa52d1ea9c8
#
_entry.id   06c347ec4a7e3bf69f80bfa52d1ea9c8
#
_cell.length_a   1.000
_cell.length_b   1.000
_cell.length_c   1.000
_cell.angle_alpha   90.00
_cell.angle_beta   90.00
_cell.angle_gamma   90.00
#
_symmetry.space_group_name_H-M   'P 1'
#
loop_
_entity.id
_entity.type
_entity.pdbx_description
1 polymer ?
#
loop_
_entity_poly.entity_id
_entity_poly.type
_entity_poly.pdbx_seq_one_letter_code
_entity_poly.pdbx_strand_id
1 'polypeptide(L)'
;PALAALIQEDIGANPEDPHPGGHGTFSFDVANGSCGMLTGMQVADGFMRAGTVRHALVVASDADPGRRLAPGFPYSPAAAAVVCGWRDGPAGIAAFRFAGPGDGGDGTGEELRATVAFERGRNTLSIEETPGFETAAGALAGEVASALLAEAGVDAGDLDLIVANPLTTAFLDALAAALGVPAERVGTALEGRRVHTAGLGVALDAATPGGRLDGRTALLVSAGAGPMAGAALVRG
;
A
#
# COMPACT_ATOMS: atom_id res chain seq x y z
N PRO A 1 -6.94 20.41 -6.84
CA PRO A 1 -7.91 19.34 -6.96
C PRO A 1 -7.32 18.03 -6.43
N ALA A 2 -8.18 17.17 -5.90
CA ALA A 2 -7.79 15.82 -5.48
C ALA A 2 -7.31 15.02 -6.70
N LEU A 3 -6.28 14.19 -6.55
CA LEU A 3 -5.75 13.39 -7.65
C LEU A 3 -6.82 12.41 -8.18
N ALA A 4 -7.58 11.82 -7.28
CA ALA A 4 -8.68 10.91 -7.64
C ALA A 4 -9.73 11.57 -8.55
N ALA A 5 -10.07 12.84 -8.31
CA ALA A 5 -11.01 13.58 -9.15
C ALA A 5 -10.46 13.86 -10.55
N LEU A 6 -9.17 14.16 -10.67
CA LEU A 6 -8.51 14.33 -11.97
C LEU A 6 -8.48 13.02 -12.76
N ILE A 7 -8.14 11.91 -12.11
CA ILE A 7 -8.16 10.58 -12.74
C ILE A 7 -9.58 10.23 -13.19
N GLN A 8 -10.59 10.50 -12.35
CA GLN A 8 -11.99 10.24 -12.68
C GLN A 8 -12.43 11.00 -13.95
N GLU A 9 -12.02 12.26 -14.08
CA GLU A 9 -12.26 13.09 -15.28
C GLU A 9 -11.55 12.49 -16.50
N ASP A 10 -10.25 12.21 -16.39
CA ASP A 10 -9.43 11.71 -17.48
C ASP A 10 -9.92 10.37 -18.06
N ILE A 11 -10.41 9.46 -17.19
CA ILE A 11 -10.95 8.16 -17.63
C ILE A 11 -12.42 8.23 -18.05
N GLY A 12 -13.07 9.39 -17.96
CA GLY A 12 -14.49 9.58 -18.32
C GLY A 12 -15.46 8.81 -17.42
N ALA A 13 -15.13 8.60 -16.15
CA ALA A 13 -15.95 7.78 -15.24
C ALA A 13 -17.26 8.47 -14.80
N ASN A 14 -17.36 9.79 -14.95
CA ASN A 14 -18.59 10.57 -14.80
C ASN A 14 -18.74 11.49 -16.02
N PRO A 15 -19.26 10.99 -17.13
CA PRO A 15 -19.52 11.84 -18.31
C PRO A 15 -20.55 12.94 -17.95
N GLU A 16 -20.44 14.09 -18.63
CA GLU A 16 -21.34 15.24 -18.42
C GLU A 16 -22.81 14.90 -18.69
N ASP A 17 -23.08 13.96 -19.60
CA ASP A 17 -24.41 13.43 -19.85
C ASP A 17 -24.74 12.30 -18.88
N PRO A 18 -25.65 12.50 -17.93
CA PRO A 18 -26.02 11.45 -17.00
C PRO A 18 -26.68 10.30 -17.76
N HIS A 19 -26.13 9.09 -17.61
CA HIS A 19 -26.77 7.90 -18.14
C HIS A 19 -28.15 7.73 -17.52
N PRO A 20 -29.23 7.53 -18.29
CA PRO A 20 -30.56 7.24 -17.76
C PRO A 20 -30.48 6.02 -16.84
N GLY A 21 -30.74 6.21 -15.54
CA GLY A 21 -30.62 5.16 -14.53
C GLY A 21 -29.18 4.86 -14.06
N GLY A 22 -28.20 5.67 -14.45
CA GLY A 22 -26.79 5.52 -14.07
C GLY A 22 -26.54 5.96 -12.64
N HIS A 23 -25.79 5.15 -11.90
CA HIS A 23 -25.16 5.54 -10.64
C HIS A 23 -23.85 6.24 -10.98
N GLY A 24 -23.61 7.42 -10.42
CA GLY A 24 -22.35 8.15 -10.61
C GLY A 24 -21.19 7.44 -9.93
N THR A 25 -19.97 7.69 -10.42
CA THR A 25 -18.74 7.34 -9.75
C THR A 25 -18.37 8.45 -8.78
N PHE A 26 -17.97 8.13 -7.57
CA PHE A 26 -17.39 9.10 -6.65
C PHE A 26 -15.90 8.80 -6.45
N SER A 27 -15.12 9.82 -6.14
CA SER A 27 -13.68 9.72 -5.95
C SER A 27 -13.21 10.55 -4.78
N PHE A 28 -12.14 10.10 -4.13
CA PHE A 28 -11.48 10.81 -3.04
C PHE A 28 -10.05 10.30 -2.86
N ASP A 29 -9.21 11.14 -2.27
CA ASP A 29 -7.83 10.77 -1.95
C ASP A 29 -7.76 10.18 -0.53
N VAL A 30 -6.85 9.21 -0.37
CA VAL A 30 -6.50 8.60 0.91
C VAL A 30 -5.04 8.93 1.22
N ALA A 31 -4.79 9.52 2.39
CA ALA A 31 -3.45 9.86 2.85
C ALA A 31 -3.01 8.89 3.95
N ASN A 32 -2.19 7.89 3.60
CA ASN A 32 -1.59 6.95 4.55
C ASN A 32 -0.19 6.47 4.08
N GLY A 33 0.59 7.33 3.43
CA GLY A 33 1.95 7.03 2.99
C GLY A 33 2.06 5.69 2.26
N SER A 34 3.06 4.89 2.60
CA SER A 34 3.28 3.56 2.01
C SER A 34 2.12 2.58 2.24
N CYS A 35 1.31 2.77 3.29
CA CYS A 35 0.10 1.98 3.55
C CYS A 35 -1.12 2.45 2.75
N GLY A 36 -1.01 3.55 1.98
CA GLY A 36 -2.14 4.20 1.31
C GLY A 36 -2.90 3.28 0.35
N MET A 37 -2.20 2.49 -0.47
CA MET A 37 -2.84 1.55 -1.39
C MET A 37 -3.61 0.47 -0.62
N LEU A 38 -3.04 -0.10 0.44
CA LEU A 38 -3.69 -1.12 1.26
C LEU A 38 -4.92 -0.55 1.98
N THR A 39 -4.82 0.68 2.50
CA THR A 39 -5.94 1.40 3.09
C THR A 39 -7.05 1.67 2.07
N GLY A 40 -6.70 2.08 0.85
CA GLY A 40 -7.66 2.26 -0.24
C GLY A 40 -8.41 0.96 -0.58
N MET A 41 -7.70 -0.17 -0.59
CA MET A 41 -8.32 -1.49 -0.80
C MET A 41 -9.27 -1.86 0.35
N GLN A 42 -8.90 -1.57 1.61
CA GLN A 42 -9.78 -1.81 2.76
C GLN A 42 -11.05 -0.94 2.71
N VAL A 43 -10.91 0.32 2.34
CA VAL A 43 -12.05 1.23 2.18
C VAL A 43 -12.97 0.75 1.05
N ALA A 44 -12.39 0.33 -0.09
CA ALA A 44 -13.14 -0.25 -1.21
C ALA A 44 -13.90 -1.52 -0.78
N ASP A 45 -13.25 -2.43 -0.04
CA ASP A 45 -13.89 -3.63 0.52
C ASP A 45 -15.08 -3.27 1.41
N GLY A 46 -14.96 -2.26 2.26
CA GLY A 46 -16.05 -1.78 3.10
C GLY A 46 -17.26 -1.29 2.29
N PHE A 47 -17.04 -0.50 1.24
CA PHE A 47 -18.11 -0.04 0.35
C PHE A 47 -18.74 -1.19 -0.44
N MET A 48 -17.95 -2.16 -0.88
CA MET A 48 -18.45 -3.35 -1.59
C MET A 48 -19.31 -4.24 -0.67
N ARG A 49 -18.86 -4.50 0.56
CA ARG A 49 -19.64 -5.25 1.57
C ARG A 49 -20.95 -4.57 1.92
N ALA A 50 -20.97 -3.24 1.94
CA ALA A 50 -22.19 -2.44 2.13
C ALA A 50 -23.11 -2.41 0.88
N GLY A 51 -22.69 -3.01 -0.24
CA GLY A 51 -23.43 -2.98 -1.50
C GLY A 51 -23.47 -1.62 -2.19
N THR A 52 -22.65 -0.67 -1.74
CA THR A 52 -22.65 0.71 -2.26
C THR A 52 -21.95 0.80 -3.61
N VAL A 53 -20.85 0.04 -3.81
CA VAL A 53 -20.11 -0.02 -5.07
C VAL A 53 -19.84 -1.47 -5.46
N ARG A 54 -19.67 -1.73 -6.76
CA ARG A 54 -19.33 -3.05 -7.30
C ARG A 54 -17.91 -3.13 -7.81
N HIS A 55 -17.33 -1.99 -8.18
CA HIS A 55 -15.98 -1.86 -8.67
C HIS A 55 -15.32 -0.64 -8.06
N ALA A 56 -14.04 -0.73 -7.77
CA ALA A 56 -13.22 0.38 -7.33
C ALA A 56 -11.87 0.33 -8.05
N LEU A 57 -11.36 1.50 -8.42
CA LEU A 57 -10.01 1.69 -8.91
C LEU A 57 -9.19 2.34 -7.79
N VAL A 58 -8.22 1.63 -7.26
CA VAL A 58 -7.26 2.13 -6.27
C VAL A 58 -5.97 2.48 -6.99
N VAL A 59 -5.59 3.76 -6.99
CA VAL A 59 -4.40 4.27 -7.68
C VAL A 59 -3.42 4.81 -6.66
N ALA A 60 -2.16 4.52 -6.84
CA ALA A 60 -1.06 5.10 -6.08
C ALA A 60 0.00 5.64 -7.04
N SER A 61 0.57 6.80 -6.72
CA SER A 61 1.62 7.40 -7.53
C SER A 61 2.62 8.14 -6.67
N ASP A 62 3.88 8.06 -7.07
CA ASP A 62 5.00 8.77 -6.47
C ASP A 62 5.59 9.71 -7.50
N ALA A 63 5.63 11.00 -7.18
CA ALA A 63 6.26 12.02 -8.01
C ALA A 63 6.79 13.15 -7.14
N ASP A 64 7.95 13.70 -7.50
CA ASP A 64 8.50 14.88 -6.84
C ASP A 64 7.64 16.12 -7.16
N PRO A 65 6.89 16.68 -6.20
CA PRO A 65 6.03 17.83 -6.44
C PRO A 65 6.86 19.08 -6.76
N GLY A 66 8.09 19.16 -6.26
CA GLY A 66 9.02 20.25 -6.46
C GLY A 66 9.78 20.20 -7.79
N ARG A 67 9.66 19.13 -8.56
CA ARG A 67 10.44 18.92 -9.79
C ARG A 67 11.94 19.16 -9.59
N ARG A 68 12.52 18.53 -8.56
CA ARG A 68 13.92 18.63 -8.13
C ARG A 68 14.32 19.96 -7.46
N LEU A 69 13.37 20.77 -7.04
CA LEU A 69 13.66 21.95 -6.19
C LEU A 69 13.99 21.53 -4.74
N ALA A 70 13.49 20.38 -4.30
CA ALA A 70 13.79 19.83 -2.99
C ALA A 70 14.83 18.71 -3.12
N PRO A 71 16.08 18.91 -2.70
CA PRO A 71 17.13 17.88 -2.79
C PRO A 71 16.88 16.67 -1.87
N GLY A 72 15.98 16.81 -0.88
CA GLY A 72 15.64 15.75 0.07
C GLY A 72 14.46 14.87 -0.34
N PHE A 73 14.00 14.90 -1.59
CA PHE A 73 12.97 13.97 -2.06
C PHE A 73 13.61 12.67 -2.55
N PRO A 74 13.46 11.56 -1.80
CA PRO A 74 14.24 10.33 -2.06
C PRO A 74 13.55 9.35 -3.01
N TYR A 75 12.28 9.57 -3.36
CA TYR A 75 11.51 8.56 -4.09
C TYR A 75 11.63 8.70 -5.61
N SER A 76 11.70 7.55 -6.28
CA SER A 76 11.65 7.45 -7.74
C SER A 76 10.22 7.62 -8.23
N PRO A 77 9.99 8.29 -9.36
CA PRO A 77 8.66 8.32 -9.97
C PRO A 77 8.15 6.91 -10.25
N ALA A 78 6.95 6.63 -9.78
CA ALA A 78 6.28 5.36 -9.97
C ALA A 78 4.76 5.56 -9.90
N ALA A 79 4.01 4.66 -10.54
CA ALA A 79 2.58 4.57 -10.41
C ALA A 79 2.13 3.10 -10.48
N ALA A 80 1.05 2.81 -9.76
CA ALA A 80 0.40 1.51 -9.82
C ALA A 80 -1.10 1.68 -9.61
N ALA A 81 -1.89 0.75 -10.16
CA ALA A 81 -3.33 0.72 -9.99
C ALA A 81 -3.82 -0.71 -9.77
N VAL A 82 -4.83 -0.85 -8.91
CA VAL A 82 -5.52 -2.12 -8.66
C VAL A 82 -7.01 -1.91 -8.90
N VAL A 83 -7.59 -2.74 -9.74
CA VAL A 83 -9.04 -2.82 -9.93
C VAL A 83 -9.59 -3.87 -8.97
N CYS A 84 -10.44 -3.42 -8.05
CA CYS A 84 -11.18 -4.29 -7.14
C CYS A 84 -12.60 -4.48 -7.66
N GLY A 85 -13.11 -5.71 -7.62
CA GLY A 85 -14.48 -6.02 -8.00
C GLY A 85 -15.12 -6.95 -6.99
N TRP A 86 -16.42 -6.74 -6.70
CA TRP A 86 -17.17 -7.66 -5.86
C TRP A 86 -17.37 -8.99 -6.55
N ARG A 87 -17.15 -10.04 -5.82
CA ARG A 87 -17.37 -11.43 -6.25
C ARG A 87 -17.90 -12.23 -5.07
N ASP A 88 -18.93 -13.02 -5.31
CA ASP A 88 -19.42 -13.97 -4.31
C ASP A 88 -18.47 -15.19 -4.20
N GLY A 89 -18.31 -15.70 -3.01
CA GLY A 89 -17.50 -16.88 -2.74
C GLY A 89 -16.29 -16.61 -1.85
N PRO A 90 -15.40 -17.59 -1.66
CA PRO A 90 -14.29 -17.52 -0.71
C PRO A 90 -13.05 -16.77 -1.25
N ALA A 91 -12.99 -16.52 -2.55
CA ALA A 91 -11.88 -15.83 -3.17
C ALA A 91 -11.98 -14.30 -2.99
N GLY A 92 -10.85 -13.62 -2.88
CA GLY A 92 -10.74 -12.20 -2.66
C GLY A 92 -10.00 -11.86 -1.38
N ILE A 93 -10.17 -10.63 -0.89
CA ILE A 93 -9.53 -10.20 0.35
C ILE A 93 -10.30 -10.79 1.53
N ALA A 94 -9.65 -11.70 2.26
CA ALA A 94 -10.25 -12.41 3.39
C ALA A 94 -10.27 -11.55 4.66
N ALA A 95 -9.20 -10.81 4.94
CA ALA A 95 -9.06 -9.99 6.13
C ALA A 95 -8.00 -8.90 5.95
N PHE A 96 -8.14 -7.84 6.74
CA PHE A 96 -7.15 -6.77 6.92
C PHE A 96 -6.79 -6.63 8.39
N ARG A 97 -5.56 -6.20 8.65
CA ARG A 97 -5.11 -5.77 9.97
C ARG A 97 -4.18 -4.58 9.82
N PHE A 98 -4.37 -3.57 10.67
CA PHE A 98 -3.49 -2.41 10.77
C PHE A 98 -3.11 -2.20 12.24
N ALA A 99 -1.89 -1.70 12.46
CA ALA A 99 -1.45 -1.17 13.74
C ALA A 99 -0.67 0.12 13.51
N GLY A 100 -0.77 1.02 14.47
CA GLY A 100 -0.12 2.31 14.45
C GLY A 100 0.48 2.69 15.79
N PRO A 101 1.03 3.92 15.93
CA PRO A 101 1.60 4.41 17.17
C PRO A 101 0.51 4.42 18.26
N GLY A 102 0.73 3.70 19.33
CA GLY A 102 -0.20 3.61 20.45
C GLY A 102 -0.82 2.24 20.71
N ASP A 103 -0.74 1.31 19.76
CA ASP A 103 -1.26 -0.06 19.94
C ASP A 103 -0.29 -0.98 20.71
N GLY A 104 0.57 -0.41 21.57
CA GLY A 104 1.52 -1.15 22.41
C GLY A 104 2.99 -1.00 22.04
N GLY A 105 3.31 -0.20 21.05
CA GLY A 105 4.69 0.13 20.71
C GLY A 105 5.24 1.18 21.69
N ASP A 106 6.34 0.87 22.33
CA ASP A 106 7.11 1.76 23.22
C ASP A 106 7.84 2.90 22.49
N GLY A 107 7.39 3.24 21.29
CA GLY A 107 7.99 4.26 20.44
C GLY A 107 9.51 4.12 20.41
N THR A 108 10.04 3.36 19.47
CA THR A 108 11.49 3.16 19.34
C THR A 108 12.26 4.46 19.08
N GLY A 109 11.57 5.60 18.95
CA GLY A 109 12.16 6.86 18.52
C GLY A 109 12.52 6.90 17.02
N GLU A 110 12.26 5.79 16.32
CA GLU A 110 12.52 5.69 14.89
C GLU A 110 11.37 6.33 14.10
N GLU A 111 11.66 7.33 13.30
CA GLU A 111 10.65 8.09 12.59
C GLU A 111 11.03 8.43 11.15
N LEU A 112 10.00 8.62 10.33
CA LEU A 112 10.10 9.27 9.04
C LEU A 112 9.35 10.59 9.12
N ARG A 113 10.07 11.70 8.88
CA ARG A 113 9.51 13.05 8.91
C ARG A 113 9.39 13.62 7.50
N ALA A 114 8.20 14.06 7.15
CA ALA A 114 7.94 14.78 5.91
C ALA A 114 7.76 16.27 6.19
N THR A 115 8.53 17.10 5.50
CA THR A 115 8.42 18.56 5.57
C THR A 115 7.96 19.11 4.23
N VAL A 116 6.83 19.80 4.23
CA VAL A 116 6.29 20.49 3.04
C VAL A 116 6.66 21.96 3.12
N ALA A 117 7.24 22.50 2.05
CA ALA A 117 7.50 23.92 1.87
C ALA A 117 6.93 24.41 0.52
N PHE A 118 6.91 25.72 0.31
CA PHE A 118 6.46 26.31 -0.93
C PHE A 118 7.57 27.19 -1.51
N GLU A 119 8.14 26.77 -2.62
CA GLU A 119 9.24 27.45 -3.26
C GLU A 119 8.97 27.68 -4.75
N ARG A 120 9.25 28.89 -5.24
CA ARG A 120 9.13 29.28 -6.65
C ARG A 120 7.78 28.86 -7.29
N GLY A 121 6.68 29.01 -6.55
CA GLY A 121 5.34 28.67 -7.02
C GLY A 121 5.00 27.20 -6.99
N ARG A 122 5.77 26.37 -6.27
CA ARG A 122 5.58 24.91 -6.16
C ARG A 122 5.67 24.43 -4.73
N ASN A 123 4.93 23.39 -4.42
CA ASN A 123 5.16 22.64 -3.21
C ASN A 123 6.47 21.86 -3.37
N THR A 124 7.28 21.85 -2.33
CA THR A 124 8.46 21.00 -2.20
C THR A 124 8.26 20.06 -1.03
N LEU A 125 8.78 18.86 -1.13
CA LEU A 125 8.67 17.84 -0.10
C LEU A 125 10.06 17.29 0.21
N SER A 126 10.48 17.44 1.47
CA SER A 126 11.71 16.84 1.99
C SER A 126 11.36 15.72 2.95
N ILE A 127 12.08 14.60 2.86
CA ILE A 127 11.90 13.42 3.70
C ILE A 127 13.17 13.17 4.48
N GLU A 128 13.06 13.02 5.78
CA GLU A 128 14.15 12.67 6.69
C GLU A 128 13.74 11.39 7.43
N GLU A 129 14.64 10.42 7.48
CA GLU A 129 14.46 9.15 8.18
C GLU A 129 15.53 8.95 9.22
N THR A 130 15.17 8.45 10.40
CA THR A 130 16.14 7.96 11.36
C THR A 130 16.81 6.68 10.84
N PRO A 131 18.07 6.40 11.21
CA PRO A 131 18.82 5.27 10.65
C PRO A 131 18.17 3.89 10.83
N GLY A 132 17.38 3.70 11.88
CA GLY A 132 16.72 2.43 12.20
C GLY A 132 15.27 2.30 11.67
N PHE A 133 14.73 3.35 11.06
CA PHE A 133 13.31 3.42 10.70
C PHE A 133 12.84 2.23 9.86
N GLU A 134 13.54 1.87 8.80
CA GLU A 134 13.14 0.78 7.92
C GLU A 134 13.14 -0.59 8.62
N THR A 135 14.12 -0.85 9.48
CA THR A 135 14.18 -2.07 10.28
C THR A 135 13.03 -2.14 11.28
N ALA A 136 12.76 -1.05 11.98
CA ALA A 136 11.65 -0.97 12.93
C ALA A 136 10.29 -1.12 12.23
N ALA A 137 10.11 -0.47 11.07
CA ALA A 137 8.91 -0.60 10.25
C ALA A 137 8.71 -2.04 9.76
N GLY A 138 9.78 -2.73 9.36
CA GLY A 138 9.75 -4.15 8.95
C GLY A 138 9.37 -5.08 10.09
N ALA A 139 9.90 -4.85 11.29
CA ALA A 139 9.54 -5.63 12.49
C ALA A 139 8.05 -5.44 12.84
N LEU A 140 7.56 -4.20 12.90
CA LEU A 140 6.14 -3.90 13.14
C LEU A 140 5.24 -4.53 12.07
N ALA A 141 5.63 -4.46 10.80
CA ALA A 141 4.90 -5.09 9.70
C ALA A 141 4.80 -6.60 9.88
N GLY A 142 5.88 -7.25 10.34
CA GLY A 142 5.91 -8.66 10.66
C GLY A 142 4.99 -9.03 11.84
N GLU A 143 4.94 -8.22 12.90
CA GLU A 143 4.03 -8.41 14.02
C GLU A 143 2.55 -8.32 13.56
N VAL A 144 2.21 -7.30 12.78
CA VAL A 144 0.86 -7.11 12.23
C VAL A 144 0.47 -8.28 11.33
N ALA A 145 1.38 -8.69 10.45
CA ALA A 145 1.15 -9.80 9.52
C ALA A 145 1.01 -11.14 10.28
N SER A 146 1.88 -11.42 11.25
CA SER A 146 1.81 -12.63 12.07
C SER A 146 0.50 -12.71 12.86
N ALA A 147 0.05 -11.59 13.43
CA ALA A 147 -1.23 -11.54 14.14
C ALA A 147 -2.41 -11.80 13.19
N LEU A 148 -2.40 -11.22 11.98
CA LEU A 148 -3.43 -11.49 10.96
C LEU A 148 -3.46 -12.96 10.55
N LEU A 149 -2.30 -13.56 10.31
CA LEU A 149 -2.19 -14.96 9.92
C LEU A 149 -2.66 -15.89 11.03
N ALA A 150 -2.30 -15.62 12.30
CA ALA A 150 -2.76 -16.38 13.44
C ALA A 150 -4.29 -16.34 13.59
N GLU A 151 -4.91 -15.16 13.43
CA GLU A 151 -6.38 -15.01 13.44
C GLU A 151 -7.05 -15.77 12.28
N ALA A 152 -6.39 -15.85 11.13
CA ALA A 152 -6.89 -16.56 9.95
C ALA A 152 -6.60 -18.07 9.97
N GLY A 153 -5.81 -18.57 10.94
CA GLY A 153 -5.37 -19.96 11.01
C GLY A 153 -4.47 -20.38 9.85
N VAL A 154 -3.64 -19.48 9.34
CA VAL A 154 -2.72 -19.69 8.21
C VAL A 154 -1.28 -19.60 8.72
N ASP A 155 -0.42 -20.54 8.33
CA ASP A 155 1.01 -20.48 8.57
C ASP A 155 1.70 -19.65 7.49
N ALA A 156 2.69 -18.84 7.86
CA ALA A 156 3.46 -18.05 6.91
C ALA A 156 4.22 -18.92 5.88
N GLY A 157 4.57 -20.15 6.27
CA GLY A 157 5.17 -21.14 5.39
C GLY A 157 4.23 -21.64 4.28
N ASP A 158 2.93 -21.62 4.52
CA ASP A 158 1.90 -22.11 3.59
C ASP A 158 1.43 -21.04 2.60
N LEU A 159 1.89 -19.79 2.72
CA LEU A 159 1.59 -18.74 1.76
C LEU A 159 2.28 -19.03 0.42
N ASP A 160 1.56 -18.84 -0.68
CA ASP A 160 2.14 -18.92 -2.03
C ASP A 160 2.92 -17.67 -2.39
N LEU A 161 2.55 -16.53 -1.79
CA LEU A 161 3.11 -15.22 -2.13
C LEU A 161 3.08 -14.28 -0.93
N ILE A 162 4.19 -13.58 -0.72
CA ILE A 162 4.28 -12.44 0.20
C ILE A 162 4.69 -11.22 -0.63
N VAL A 163 3.88 -10.19 -0.64
CA VAL A 163 4.11 -8.92 -1.36
C VAL A 163 4.28 -7.82 -0.35
N ALA A 164 5.41 -7.17 -0.35
CA ALA A 164 5.78 -6.21 0.67
C ALA A 164 6.11 -4.81 0.11
N ASN A 165 5.91 -3.79 0.93
CA ASN A 165 6.31 -2.41 0.70
C ASN A 165 6.67 -1.74 2.04
N PRO A 166 7.81 -1.04 2.17
CA PRO A 166 8.80 -0.67 1.14
C PRO A 166 9.65 -1.82 0.60
N LEU A 167 10.20 -1.61 -0.59
CA LEU A 167 11.08 -2.57 -1.27
C LEU A 167 12.56 -2.25 -1.00
N THR A 168 12.93 -2.17 0.28
CA THR A 168 14.30 -1.93 0.74
C THR A 168 14.82 -3.15 1.50
N THR A 169 16.11 -3.41 1.41
CA THR A 169 16.74 -4.59 2.04
C THR A 169 16.47 -4.63 3.55
N ALA A 170 16.68 -3.51 4.25
CA ALA A 170 16.48 -3.45 5.70
C ALA A 170 15.05 -3.78 6.14
N PHE A 171 14.06 -3.29 5.40
CA PHE A 171 12.66 -3.59 5.66
C PHE A 171 12.33 -5.06 5.38
N LEU A 172 12.73 -5.57 4.20
CA LEU A 172 12.41 -6.94 3.78
C LEU A 172 13.06 -7.99 4.68
N ASP A 173 14.31 -7.78 5.09
CA ASP A 173 15.02 -8.68 6.01
C ASP A 173 14.35 -8.71 7.39
N ALA A 174 13.95 -7.54 7.94
CA ALA A 174 13.26 -7.46 9.20
C ALA A 174 11.88 -8.13 9.15
N LEU A 175 11.12 -7.91 8.07
CA LEU A 175 9.83 -8.56 7.84
C LEU A 175 9.97 -10.08 7.74
N ALA A 176 10.94 -10.57 6.96
CA ALA A 176 11.20 -12.01 6.80
C ALA A 176 11.56 -12.68 8.14
N ALA A 177 12.45 -12.03 8.91
CA ALA A 177 12.83 -12.49 10.24
C ALA A 177 11.64 -12.59 11.19
N ALA A 178 10.75 -11.58 11.21
CA ALA A 178 9.56 -11.55 12.05
C ALA A 178 8.50 -12.57 11.64
N LEU A 179 8.39 -12.89 10.35
CA LEU A 179 7.51 -13.95 9.82
C LEU A 179 8.11 -15.36 9.92
N GLY A 180 9.40 -15.49 10.23
CA GLY A 180 10.11 -16.77 10.28
C GLY A 180 10.25 -17.44 8.90
N VAL A 181 10.32 -16.64 7.83
CA VAL A 181 10.48 -17.13 6.45
C VAL A 181 11.81 -16.68 5.85
N PRO A 182 12.35 -17.38 4.83
CA PRO A 182 13.52 -16.92 4.10
C PRO A 182 13.28 -15.55 3.44
N ALA A 183 14.31 -14.69 3.40
CA ALA A 183 14.20 -13.32 2.88
C ALA A 183 13.74 -13.28 1.41
N GLU A 184 14.15 -14.23 0.59
CA GLU A 184 13.72 -14.37 -0.80
C GLU A 184 12.21 -14.60 -0.99
N ARG A 185 11.49 -14.98 0.09
CA ARG A 185 10.04 -15.18 0.07
C ARG A 185 9.25 -13.86 0.18
N VAL A 186 9.84 -12.81 0.73
CA VAL A 186 9.14 -11.53 0.97
C VAL A 186 9.33 -10.50 -0.14
N GLY A 187 10.03 -10.85 -1.20
CA GLY A 187 10.27 -10.00 -2.36
C GLY A 187 11.73 -9.65 -2.58
N THR A 188 11.98 -8.81 -3.57
CA THR A 188 13.32 -8.36 -3.94
C THR A 188 13.41 -6.85 -3.79
N ALA A 189 14.45 -6.38 -3.11
CA ALA A 189 14.72 -4.95 -3.00
C ALA A 189 14.97 -4.33 -4.38
N LEU A 190 14.49 -3.11 -4.55
CA LEU A 190 14.75 -2.33 -5.78
C LEU A 190 16.08 -1.57 -5.63
N GLU A 191 17.13 -2.10 -6.22
CA GLU A 191 18.45 -1.46 -6.17
C GLU A 191 18.44 -0.06 -6.82
N GLY A 192 18.94 0.92 -6.08
CA GLY A 192 19.08 2.30 -6.56
C GLY A 192 17.75 3.01 -6.83
N ARG A 193 16.61 2.43 -6.45
CA ARG A 193 15.28 3.02 -6.61
C ARG A 193 14.48 2.84 -5.32
N ARG A 194 13.85 3.92 -4.89
CA ARG A 194 12.91 3.90 -3.76
C ARG A 194 11.53 4.26 -4.29
N VAL A 195 10.57 3.41 -4.08
CA VAL A 195 9.13 3.71 -4.29
C VAL A 195 8.45 3.79 -2.94
N HIS A 196 7.40 4.57 -2.86
CA HIS A 196 6.72 4.85 -1.60
C HIS A 196 5.27 4.36 -1.66
N THR A 197 4.35 5.21 -2.05
CA THR A 197 2.92 4.88 -2.08
C THR A 197 2.59 3.83 -3.15
N ALA A 198 3.24 3.90 -4.31
CA ALA A 198 3.04 2.95 -5.41
C ALA A 198 3.74 1.59 -5.19
N GLY A 199 4.61 1.47 -4.18
CA GLY A 199 5.49 0.31 -3.99
C GLY A 199 4.76 -1.01 -3.87
N LEU A 200 3.64 -1.07 -3.13
CA LEU A 200 2.86 -2.31 -3.00
C LEU A 200 2.30 -2.77 -4.34
N GLY A 201 1.77 -1.85 -5.15
CA GLY A 201 1.24 -2.19 -6.47
C GLY A 201 2.34 -2.62 -7.46
N VAL A 202 3.51 -1.95 -7.41
CA VAL A 202 4.68 -2.33 -8.20
C VAL A 202 5.16 -3.74 -7.84
N ALA A 203 5.23 -4.05 -6.53
CA ALA A 203 5.62 -5.37 -6.06
C ALA A 203 4.60 -6.45 -6.45
N LEU A 204 3.31 -6.14 -6.34
CA LEU A 204 2.23 -7.04 -6.72
C LEU A 204 2.25 -7.37 -8.21
N ASP A 205 2.42 -6.37 -9.08
CA ASP A 205 2.52 -6.56 -10.54
C ASP A 205 3.73 -7.44 -10.90
N ALA A 206 4.89 -7.17 -10.30
CA ALA A 206 6.09 -7.97 -10.50
C ALA A 206 5.93 -9.44 -10.07
N ALA A 207 5.19 -9.68 -8.97
CA ALA A 207 4.97 -11.01 -8.41
C ALA A 207 3.81 -11.78 -9.08
N THR A 208 2.95 -11.07 -9.80
CA THR A 208 1.75 -11.64 -10.45
C THR A 208 1.66 -11.24 -11.92
N PRO A 209 2.53 -11.78 -12.80
CA PRO A 209 2.45 -11.48 -14.22
C PRO A 209 1.03 -11.72 -14.76
N GLY A 210 0.43 -10.66 -15.33
CA GLY A 210 -0.97 -10.67 -15.75
C GLY A 210 -1.98 -10.31 -14.65
N GLY A 211 -1.52 -9.92 -13.46
CA GLY A 211 -2.34 -9.32 -12.41
C GLY A 211 -3.31 -10.26 -11.69
N ARG A 212 -3.10 -11.57 -11.73
CA ARG A 212 -4.01 -12.57 -11.15
C ARG A 212 -3.31 -13.44 -10.12
N LEU A 213 -4.03 -13.76 -9.05
CA LEU A 213 -3.55 -14.68 -8.02
C LEU A 213 -3.85 -16.15 -8.31
N ASP A 214 -4.86 -16.45 -9.14
CA ASP A 214 -5.18 -17.78 -9.71
C ASP A 214 -5.07 -18.94 -8.71
N GLY A 215 -5.86 -18.90 -7.64
CA GLY A 215 -5.92 -19.95 -6.61
C GLY A 215 -4.80 -19.85 -5.57
N ARG A 216 -3.90 -18.88 -5.64
CA ARG A 216 -2.82 -18.66 -4.67
C ARG A 216 -3.30 -17.89 -3.45
N THR A 217 -2.77 -18.25 -2.29
CA THR A 217 -2.93 -17.48 -1.06
C THR A 217 -1.79 -16.49 -0.91
N ALA A 218 -2.12 -15.20 -0.87
CA ALA A 218 -1.14 -14.13 -0.80
C ALA A 218 -1.30 -13.29 0.46
N LEU A 219 -0.18 -12.85 1.02
CA LEU A 219 -0.11 -11.85 2.07
C LEU A 219 0.42 -10.55 1.47
N LEU A 220 -0.34 -9.47 1.57
CA LEU A 220 0.08 -8.13 1.21
C LEU A 220 0.45 -7.38 2.48
N VAL A 221 1.64 -6.77 2.53
CA VAL A 221 2.15 -6.09 3.72
C VAL A 221 2.70 -4.72 3.35
N SER A 222 2.37 -3.71 4.12
CA SER A 222 2.94 -2.38 3.96
C SER A 222 3.24 -1.75 5.32
N ALA A 223 4.33 -0.98 5.38
CA ALA A 223 4.59 -0.09 6.51
C ALA A 223 5.10 1.27 6.05
N GLY A 224 4.90 2.27 6.87
CA GLY A 224 5.25 3.65 6.55
C GLY A 224 5.35 4.55 7.77
N ALA A 225 5.31 5.85 7.51
CA ALA A 225 5.51 6.88 8.50
C ALA A 225 4.57 6.76 9.71
N GLY A 226 5.12 7.09 10.85
CA GLY A 226 4.38 7.24 12.10
C GLY A 226 4.41 6.11 13.12
N PRO A 227 5.37 5.16 13.17
CA PRO A 227 5.40 3.98 12.33
C PRO A 227 4.03 3.29 12.28
N MET A 228 3.49 3.10 11.11
CA MET A 228 2.24 2.37 10.86
C MET A 228 2.51 1.18 9.96
N ALA A 229 1.86 0.07 10.23
CA ALA A 229 1.89 -1.10 9.37
C ALA A 229 0.48 -1.63 9.09
N GLY A 230 0.32 -2.25 7.95
CA GLY A 230 -0.90 -2.93 7.53
C GLY A 230 -0.61 -4.21 6.80
N ALA A 231 -1.51 -5.18 6.95
CA ALA A 231 -1.48 -6.44 6.23
C ALA A 231 -2.87 -6.80 5.71
N ALA A 232 -2.92 -7.50 4.57
CA ALA A 232 -4.13 -8.13 4.05
C ALA A 232 -3.84 -9.55 3.60
N LEU A 233 -4.75 -10.46 3.94
CA LEU A 233 -4.75 -11.84 3.45
C LEU A 233 -5.68 -11.94 2.25
N VAL A 234 -5.17 -12.41 1.12
CA VAL A 234 -5.91 -12.56 -0.14
C VAL A 234 -5.90 -14.02 -0.57
N ARG A 235 -7.05 -14.52 -1.00
CA ARG A 235 -7.22 -15.86 -1.58
C ARG A 235 -7.64 -15.75 -3.03
N GLY A 236 -6.85 -16.31 -3.94
CA GLY A 236 -7.10 -16.27 -5.37
C GLY A 236 -8.18 -17.23 -5.87
#